data_43f76fdbb746e517b61e2afedf96601d
#
_entry.id   43f76fdbb746e517b61e2afedf96601d
#
_cell.length_a   1.000
_cell.length_b   1.000
_cell.length_c   1.000
_cell.angle_alpha   90.00
_cell.angle_beta   90.00
_cell.angle_gamma   90.00
#
_symmetry.space_group_name_H-M   'P 1'
#
loop_
_entity.id
_entity.type
_entity.pdbx_description
1 polymer ?
#
loop_
_entity_poly.entity_id
_entity_poly.type
_entity_poly.pdbx_seq_one_letter_code
_entity_poly.pdbx_strand_id
1 'polypeptide(L)'
;MRKVLAVLLLFTFSFLSVNAQEDAQFTLFPWAQLYYNPGSAGEQHNTLCFTAMFRQQYLGYKDVWVPDQVTDATTPEGLQTLNTGGQQLMLNIETYLRKLHGGIGLSVVKDKNGIFDNIGVRLGYSYKVNLPVGRLGIGFQVGFLNQSIDKEVYRPLQQGDPIIELLKNNESFMNLDFNVGLYYKAPTFYVGLSATQLATSIRLSGDNTVLPQPYFSPRS
;
A
#
# COMPACT_ATOMS: atom_id res chain seq x y z
N MET A 1 30.45 -13.94 24.84
CA MET A 1 30.45 -12.73 24.03
C MET A 1 29.46 -12.78 22.84
N ARG A 2 29.48 -13.78 21.95
CA ARG A 2 28.55 -13.87 20.80
C ARG A 2 27.05 -13.85 21.17
N LYS A 3 26.65 -14.55 22.25
CA LYS A 3 25.24 -14.60 22.73
C LYS A 3 24.79 -13.26 23.33
N VAL A 4 25.67 -12.55 24.01
CA VAL A 4 25.38 -11.22 24.58
C VAL A 4 25.24 -10.18 23.47
N LEU A 5 26.09 -10.27 22.44
CA LEU A 5 25.98 -9.38 21.25
C LEU A 5 24.67 -9.59 20.49
N ALA A 6 24.21 -10.83 20.33
CA ALA A 6 22.94 -11.16 19.70
C ALA A 6 21.73 -10.63 20.50
N VAL A 7 21.77 -10.74 21.83
CA VAL A 7 20.72 -10.20 22.71
C VAL A 7 20.70 -8.66 22.68
N LEU A 8 21.87 -8.03 22.67
CA LEU A 8 21.99 -6.56 22.55
C LEU A 8 21.47 -6.06 21.20
N LEU A 9 21.75 -6.78 20.11
CA LEU A 9 21.23 -6.49 18.77
C LEU A 9 19.69 -6.64 18.70
N LEU A 10 19.12 -7.66 19.32
CA LEU A 10 17.69 -7.85 19.44
C LEU A 10 17.04 -6.73 20.26
N PHE A 11 17.69 -6.28 21.33
CA PHE A 11 17.18 -5.23 22.20
C PHE A 11 17.22 -3.85 21.53
N THR A 12 18.24 -3.54 20.72
CA THR A 12 18.30 -2.28 19.94
C THR A 12 17.21 -2.22 18.88
N PHE A 13 16.78 -3.33 18.30
CA PHE A 13 15.66 -3.38 17.34
C PHE A 13 14.30 -3.06 17.99
N SER A 14 14.14 -3.28 19.30
CA SER A 14 12.89 -3.05 20.04
C SER A 14 12.58 -1.56 20.29
N PHE A 15 13.53 -0.66 20.09
CA PHE A 15 13.34 0.79 20.30
C PHE A 15 13.06 1.57 19.03
N LEU A 16 12.94 0.91 17.87
CA LEU A 16 12.55 1.58 16.64
C LEU A 16 11.04 1.85 16.70
N SER A 17 10.68 3.11 16.84
CA SER A 17 9.29 3.54 16.68
C SER A 17 8.89 3.32 15.22
N VAL A 18 8.12 2.29 14.95
CA VAL A 18 7.62 1.97 13.61
C VAL A 18 6.27 2.67 13.45
N ASN A 19 6.21 3.67 12.58
CA ASN A 19 4.96 4.20 12.09
C ASN A 19 4.51 3.27 10.97
N ALA A 20 3.55 2.40 11.23
CA ALA A 20 3.02 1.48 10.24
C ALA A 20 1.79 2.11 9.58
N GLN A 21 1.83 2.28 8.27
CA GLN A 21 0.64 2.49 7.44
C GLN A 21 0.22 1.13 6.88
N GLU A 22 -1.09 0.87 6.83
CA GLU A 22 -1.59 -0.37 6.21
C GLU A 22 -1.53 -0.25 4.69
N ASP A 23 -0.70 -1.09 4.06
CA ASP A 23 -0.69 -1.31 2.62
C ASP A 23 -1.77 -2.33 2.23
N ALA A 24 -2.21 -2.28 0.96
CA ALA A 24 -3.15 -3.25 0.41
C ALA A 24 -2.63 -4.69 0.61
N GLN A 25 -3.43 -5.55 1.25
CA GLN A 25 -3.03 -6.93 1.52
C GLN A 25 -3.68 -7.89 0.53
N PHE A 26 -2.85 -8.66 -0.17
CA PHE A 26 -3.30 -9.67 -1.13
C PHE A 26 -3.14 -11.08 -0.55
N THR A 27 -4.20 -11.87 -0.63
CA THR A 27 -4.23 -13.24 -0.08
C THR A 27 -3.25 -14.17 -0.81
N LEU A 28 -3.06 -13.97 -2.13
CA LEU A 28 -2.14 -14.76 -2.95
C LEU A 28 -0.73 -14.13 -2.96
N PHE A 29 -0.09 -14.04 -1.81
CA PHE A 29 1.23 -13.46 -1.61
C PHE A 29 2.30 -13.92 -2.62
N PRO A 30 2.41 -15.21 -3.01
CA PRO A 30 3.42 -15.64 -3.97
C PRO A 30 3.36 -14.94 -5.34
N TRP A 31 2.18 -14.44 -5.74
CA TRP A 31 1.97 -13.71 -6.99
C TRP A 31 2.08 -12.20 -6.82
N ALA A 32 2.06 -11.70 -5.56
CA ALA A 32 2.17 -10.29 -5.22
C ALA A 32 3.59 -9.87 -4.80
N GLN A 33 4.58 -10.74 -4.94
CA GLN A 33 5.93 -10.53 -4.39
C GLN A 33 6.57 -9.22 -4.86
N LEU A 34 6.41 -8.87 -6.14
CA LEU A 34 6.93 -7.62 -6.69
C LEU A 34 6.39 -6.38 -5.97
N TYR A 35 5.11 -6.41 -5.58
CA TYR A 35 4.48 -5.31 -4.87
C TYR A 35 5.10 -5.10 -3.48
N TYR A 36 5.37 -6.19 -2.75
CA TYR A 36 5.90 -6.12 -1.39
C TYR A 36 7.41 -6.03 -1.29
N ASN A 37 8.14 -6.59 -2.29
CA ASN A 37 9.59 -6.67 -2.23
C ASN A 37 10.21 -6.46 -3.61
N PRO A 38 10.82 -5.28 -3.86
CA PRO A 38 11.46 -5.01 -5.15
C PRO A 38 12.62 -5.97 -5.48
N GLY A 39 13.20 -6.63 -4.48
CA GLY A 39 14.22 -7.65 -4.70
C GLY A 39 13.75 -8.86 -5.50
N SER A 40 12.42 -9.09 -5.58
CA SER A 40 11.84 -10.19 -6.36
C SER A 40 11.69 -9.88 -7.85
N ALA A 41 11.81 -8.62 -8.28
CA ALA A 41 11.57 -8.22 -9.66
C ALA A 41 12.39 -9.09 -10.65
N GLY A 42 11.72 -9.58 -11.71
CA GLY A 42 12.32 -10.41 -12.73
C GLY A 42 12.83 -11.76 -12.21
N GLU A 43 12.19 -12.32 -11.19
CA GLU A 43 12.58 -13.62 -10.63
C GLU A 43 12.40 -14.76 -11.63
N GLN A 44 11.45 -14.64 -12.54
CA GLN A 44 11.26 -15.59 -13.62
C GLN A 44 12.18 -15.24 -14.79
N HIS A 45 13.20 -16.09 -15.01
CA HIS A 45 14.19 -15.88 -16.06
C HIS A 45 13.58 -15.87 -17.46
N ASN A 46 14.01 -14.89 -18.26
CA ASN A 46 13.75 -14.77 -19.70
C ASN A 46 12.28 -14.77 -20.13
N THR A 47 11.38 -14.49 -19.21
CA THR A 47 9.95 -14.49 -19.46
C THR A 47 9.38 -13.15 -19.02
N LEU A 48 8.55 -12.56 -19.86
CA LEU A 48 7.69 -11.46 -19.46
C LEU A 48 6.54 -12.05 -18.65
N CYS A 49 6.46 -11.67 -17.39
CA CYS A 49 5.37 -12.08 -16.52
C CYS A 49 4.38 -10.95 -16.34
N PHE A 50 3.12 -11.30 -16.47
CA PHE A 50 2.01 -10.43 -16.18
C PHE A 50 1.14 -11.07 -15.09
N THR A 51 0.87 -10.32 -14.03
CA THR A 51 0.00 -10.76 -12.94
C THR A 51 -1.10 -9.73 -12.73
N ALA A 52 -2.35 -10.18 -12.76
CA ALA A 52 -3.49 -9.36 -12.41
C ALA A 52 -4.24 -10.03 -11.25
N MET A 53 -4.51 -9.28 -10.20
CA MET A 53 -5.29 -9.75 -9.06
C MET A 53 -6.38 -8.74 -8.74
N PHE A 54 -7.59 -9.26 -8.54
CA PHE A 54 -8.71 -8.49 -8.05
C PHE A 54 -9.22 -9.13 -6.75
N ARG A 55 -9.40 -8.31 -5.75
CA ARG A 55 -9.97 -8.72 -4.46
C ARG A 55 -11.12 -7.80 -4.12
N GLN A 56 -12.23 -8.41 -3.74
CA GLN A 56 -13.36 -7.69 -3.19
C GLN A 56 -13.61 -8.15 -1.76
N GLN A 57 -13.65 -7.21 -0.82
CA GLN A 57 -14.00 -7.47 0.57
C GLN A 57 -15.45 -7.09 0.81
N TYR A 58 -16.11 -7.83 1.71
CA TYR A 58 -17.49 -7.55 2.11
C TYR A 58 -18.45 -7.47 0.92
N LEU A 59 -18.44 -8.52 0.07
CA LEU A 59 -19.33 -8.61 -1.09
C LEU A 59 -20.80 -8.51 -0.64
N GLY A 60 -21.53 -7.52 -1.19
CA GLY A 60 -22.93 -7.31 -0.86
C GLY A 60 -23.18 -6.55 0.45
N TYR A 61 -22.12 -6.15 1.18
CA TYR A 61 -22.29 -5.28 2.33
C TYR A 61 -22.68 -3.87 1.87
N LYS A 62 -23.78 -3.39 2.43
CA LYS A 62 -24.30 -2.04 2.15
C LYS A 62 -24.46 -1.32 3.49
N ASP A 63 -23.78 -0.22 3.64
CA ASP A 63 -24.06 0.70 4.74
C ASP A 63 -25.37 1.43 4.48
N VAL A 64 -26.21 1.51 5.49
CA VAL A 64 -27.45 2.26 5.44
C VAL A 64 -27.25 3.57 6.19
N TRP A 65 -27.26 4.66 5.44
CA TRP A 65 -27.20 5.99 6.04
C TRP A 65 -28.60 6.58 6.16
N VAL A 66 -28.94 7.02 7.37
CA VAL A 66 -30.20 7.71 7.68
C VAL A 66 -29.88 9.19 7.85
N PRO A 67 -30.38 10.08 7.00
CA PRO A 67 -30.23 11.53 7.19
C PRO A 67 -30.88 11.99 8.53
N ASP A 68 -30.25 12.90 9.26
CA ASP A 68 -30.74 13.46 10.52
C ASP A 68 -32.13 14.12 10.41
N GLN A 69 -32.58 14.45 9.19
CA GLN A 69 -33.87 15.08 8.91
C GLN A 69 -34.99 14.07 8.62
N VAL A 70 -34.68 12.77 8.56
CA VAL A 70 -35.71 11.75 8.37
C VAL A 70 -36.26 11.36 9.73
N THR A 71 -37.38 11.95 10.08
CA THR A 71 -38.13 11.67 11.34
C THR A 71 -38.80 10.29 11.31
N ASP A 72 -38.90 9.67 10.14
CA ASP A 72 -39.49 8.34 9.98
C ASP A 72 -38.56 7.43 9.17
N ALA A 73 -37.75 6.65 9.92
CA ALA A 73 -36.82 5.67 9.35
C ALA A 73 -37.52 4.45 8.72
N THR A 74 -38.83 4.41 8.73
CA THR A 74 -39.63 3.32 8.16
C THR A 74 -39.91 3.46 6.67
N THR A 75 -39.68 4.65 6.08
CA THR A 75 -39.88 4.87 4.66
C THR A 75 -38.61 4.53 3.85
N PRO A 76 -38.70 3.61 2.85
CA PRO A 76 -37.54 3.24 2.01
C PRO A 76 -36.91 4.41 1.24
N GLU A 77 -37.67 5.50 1.05
CA GLU A 77 -37.24 6.68 0.29
C GLU A 77 -36.19 7.55 1.00
N GLY A 78 -36.08 7.44 2.33
CA GLY A 78 -35.08 8.16 3.14
C GLY A 78 -33.73 7.41 3.32
N LEU A 79 -33.70 6.13 3.01
CA LEU A 79 -32.51 5.29 3.24
C LEU A 79 -31.61 5.30 2.02
N GLN A 80 -30.42 5.82 2.16
CA GLN A 80 -29.40 5.70 1.10
C GLN A 80 -28.44 4.57 1.43
N THR A 81 -28.34 3.59 0.54
CA THR A 81 -27.40 2.49 0.67
C THR A 81 -26.08 2.87 0.03
N LEU A 82 -25.01 2.88 0.80
CA LEU A 82 -23.65 3.11 0.33
C LEU A 82 -22.93 1.77 0.21
N ASN A 83 -22.32 1.54 -0.94
CA ASN A 83 -21.46 0.36 -1.13
C ASN A 83 -20.07 0.68 -0.57
N THR A 84 -19.82 0.32 0.69
CA THR A 84 -18.57 0.58 1.42
C THR A 84 -17.60 -0.60 1.36
N GLY A 85 -17.91 -1.63 0.59
CA GLY A 85 -17.04 -2.80 0.42
C GLY A 85 -15.69 -2.44 -0.18
N GLY A 86 -14.60 -2.94 0.43
CA GLY A 86 -13.24 -2.74 -0.06
C GLY A 86 -13.00 -3.44 -1.40
N GLN A 87 -12.36 -2.76 -2.34
CA GLN A 87 -11.96 -3.29 -3.64
C GLN A 87 -10.49 -3.03 -3.88
N GLN A 88 -9.74 -4.07 -4.22
CA GLN A 88 -8.33 -4.00 -4.51
C GLN A 88 -8.06 -4.60 -5.89
N LEU A 89 -7.36 -3.85 -6.72
CA LEU A 89 -6.87 -4.30 -8.02
C LEU A 89 -5.36 -4.13 -8.05
N MET A 90 -4.65 -5.18 -8.42
CA MET A 90 -3.21 -5.15 -8.62
C MET A 90 -2.87 -5.65 -10.02
N LEU A 91 -2.00 -4.92 -10.71
CA LEU A 91 -1.42 -5.29 -12.00
C LEU A 91 0.09 -5.21 -11.87
N ASN A 92 0.78 -6.35 -12.08
CA ASN A 92 2.24 -6.41 -12.10
C ASN A 92 2.71 -6.87 -13.47
N ILE A 93 3.74 -6.22 -13.97
CA ILE A 93 4.47 -6.64 -15.17
C ILE A 93 5.93 -6.69 -14.81
N GLU A 94 6.57 -7.81 -15.01
CA GLU A 94 8.00 -7.98 -14.71
C GLU A 94 8.72 -8.83 -15.74
N THR A 95 10.01 -8.54 -15.91
CA THR A 95 10.88 -9.32 -16.79
C THR A 95 12.34 -9.25 -16.32
N TYR A 96 13.11 -10.28 -16.68
CA TYR A 96 14.55 -10.30 -16.46
C TYR A 96 15.31 -9.78 -17.66
N LEU A 97 16.20 -8.81 -17.46
CA LEU A 97 17.06 -8.22 -18.49
C LEU A 97 18.50 -8.73 -18.33
N ARG A 98 18.91 -9.63 -19.20
CA ARG A 98 20.27 -10.23 -19.17
C ARG A 98 21.36 -9.18 -19.24
N LYS A 99 21.20 -8.15 -20.08
CA LYS A 99 22.19 -7.07 -20.24
C LYS A 99 22.44 -6.27 -18.96
N LEU A 100 21.41 -6.15 -18.10
CA LEU A 100 21.49 -5.41 -16.84
C LEU A 100 21.74 -6.33 -15.65
N HIS A 101 21.91 -7.65 -15.85
CA HIS A 101 22.08 -8.66 -14.78
C HIS A 101 20.99 -8.54 -13.71
N GLY A 102 19.77 -8.18 -14.11
CA GLY A 102 18.70 -7.88 -13.17
C GLY A 102 17.32 -7.93 -13.78
N GLY A 103 16.31 -7.80 -12.92
CA GLY A 103 14.92 -7.72 -13.31
C GLY A 103 14.38 -6.30 -13.19
N ILE A 104 13.46 -5.97 -14.07
CA ILE A 104 12.63 -4.78 -13.95
C ILE A 104 11.19 -5.21 -13.70
N GLY A 105 10.46 -4.38 -12.96
CA GLY A 105 9.05 -4.61 -12.68
C GLY A 105 8.28 -3.32 -12.55
N LEU A 106 7.07 -3.32 -13.09
CA LEU A 106 6.07 -2.27 -12.93
C LEU A 106 4.91 -2.84 -12.11
N SER A 107 4.52 -2.14 -11.06
CA SER A 107 3.36 -2.49 -10.23
C SER A 107 2.38 -1.33 -10.20
N VAL A 108 1.12 -1.61 -10.48
CA VAL A 108 0.01 -0.67 -10.36
C VAL A 108 -1.00 -1.28 -9.41
N VAL A 109 -1.34 -0.55 -8.35
CA VAL A 109 -2.33 -0.98 -7.37
C VAL A 109 -3.38 0.09 -7.20
N LYS A 110 -4.63 -0.29 -7.28
CA LYS A 110 -5.78 0.51 -6.87
C LYS A 110 -6.40 -0.13 -5.65
N ASP A 111 -6.56 0.64 -4.59
CA ASP A 111 -7.17 0.22 -3.32
C ASP A 111 -8.27 1.20 -2.93
N LYS A 112 -9.51 0.74 -3.05
CA LYS A 112 -10.69 1.48 -2.61
C LYS A 112 -11.22 0.84 -1.34
N ASN A 113 -11.21 1.59 -0.24
CA ASN A 113 -11.68 1.12 1.05
C ASN A 113 -12.52 2.21 1.73
N GLY A 114 -13.82 2.01 1.76
CA GLY A 114 -14.75 3.00 2.26
C GLY A 114 -14.69 4.31 1.47
N ILE A 115 -14.30 5.39 2.14
CA ILE A 115 -14.17 6.73 1.56
C ILE A 115 -12.80 6.98 0.89
N PHE A 116 -11.83 6.09 1.08
CA PHE A 116 -10.48 6.24 0.53
C PHE A 116 -10.35 5.53 -0.81
N ASP A 117 -9.85 6.24 -1.82
CA ASP A 117 -9.49 5.68 -3.13
C ASP A 117 -8.01 6.00 -3.40
N ASN A 118 -7.17 4.98 -3.29
CA ASN A 118 -5.74 5.07 -3.41
C ASN A 118 -5.28 4.41 -4.71
N ILE A 119 -4.40 5.10 -5.45
CA ILE A 119 -3.76 4.55 -6.65
C ILE A 119 -2.25 4.69 -6.49
N GLY A 120 -1.55 3.56 -6.50
CA GLY A 120 -0.10 3.49 -6.48
C GLY A 120 0.46 2.96 -7.80
N VAL A 121 1.50 3.63 -8.31
CA VAL A 121 2.27 3.17 -9.47
C VAL A 121 3.73 3.13 -9.06
N ARG A 122 4.37 1.97 -9.20
CA ARG A 122 5.74 1.71 -8.75
C ARG A 122 6.56 1.06 -9.86
N LEU A 123 7.75 1.59 -10.12
CA LEU A 123 8.73 1.03 -11.03
C LEU A 123 9.92 0.53 -10.23
N GLY A 124 10.28 -0.73 -10.39
CA GLY A 124 11.34 -1.38 -9.63
C GLY A 124 12.42 -2.00 -10.51
N TYR A 125 13.62 -2.05 -9.95
CA TYR A 125 14.73 -2.79 -10.49
C TYR A 125 15.37 -3.66 -9.40
N SER A 126 15.77 -4.89 -9.77
CA SER A 126 16.46 -5.82 -8.87
C SER A 126 17.71 -6.35 -9.53
N TYR A 127 18.86 -6.04 -8.96
CA TYR A 127 20.13 -6.67 -9.36
C TYR A 127 20.18 -8.10 -8.81
N LYS A 128 20.54 -9.07 -9.68
CA LYS A 128 20.56 -10.50 -9.34
C LYS A 128 21.96 -11.02 -9.21
N VAL A 129 22.29 -11.57 -8.03
CA VAL A 129 23.56 -12.23 -7.75
C VAL A 129 23.32 -13.73 -7.68
N ASN A 130 23.99 -14.49 -8.56
CA ASN A 130 23.93 -15.94 -8.52
C ASN A 130 24.86 -16.46 -7.40
N LEU A 131 24.33 -17.26 -6.51
CA LEU A 131 25.02 -17.93 -5.43
C LEU A 131 25.04 -19.44 -5.71
N PRO A 132 25.93 -20.23 -5.05
CA PRO A 132 26.05 -21.67 -5.33
C PRO A 132 24.74 -22.45 -5.15
N VAL A 133 23.87 -22.04 -4.25
CA VAL A 133 22.62 -22.73 -3.92
C VAL A 133 21.39 -21.83 -4.13
N GLY A 134 21.47 -20.83 -4.97
CA GLY A 134 20.31 -19.98 -5.20
C GLY A 134 20.67 -18.63 -5.76
N ARG A 135 19.74 -17.70 -5.68
CA ARG A 135 19.90 -16.36 -6.24
C ARG A 135 19.45 -15.30 -5.25
N LEU A 136 20.31 -14.29 -5.07
CA LEU A 136 20.00 -13.12 -4.26
C LEU A 136 19.61 -11.96 -5.17
N GLY A 137 18.45 -11.37 -4.95
CA GLY A 137 17.99 -10.12 -5.57
C GLY A 137 18.13 -8.97 -4.58
N ILE A 138 18.79 -7.91 -5.04
CA ILE A 138 18.88 -6.63 -4.32
C ILE A 138 18.08 -5.64 -5.13
N GLY A 139 16.96 -5.19 -4.60
CA GLY A 139 16.01 -4.37 -5.34
C GLY A 139 15.77 -3.00 -4.73
N PHE A 140 15.46 -2.07 -5.62
CA PHE A 140 14.88 -0.81 -5.23
C PHE A 140 13.70 -0.48 -6.13
N GLN A 141 12.76 0.32 -5.63
CA GLN A 141 11.56 0.69 -6.34
C GLN A 141 11.22 2.14 -6.01
N VAL A 142 10.82 2.88 -7.02
CA VAL A 142 10.34 4.25 -6.89
C VAL A 142 8.95 4.33 -7.51
N GLY A 143 8.09 5.12 -6.91
CA GLY A 143 6.74 5.27 -7.42
C GLY A 143 6.04 6.49 -6.83
N PHE A 144 4.76 6.55 -7.16
CA PHE A 144 3.85 7.58 -6.70
C PHE A 144 2.64 6.91 -6.09
N LEU A 145 2.22 7.43 -4.96
CA LEU A 145 0.97 7.07 -4.30
C LEU A 145 0.06 8.28 -4.32
N ASN A 146 -1.04 8.19 -5.04
CA ASN A 146 -2.11 9.17 -5.02
C ASN A 146 -3.20 8.69 -4.08
N GLN A 147 -3.49 9.47 -3.05
CA GLN A 147 -4.55 9.20 -2.08
C GLN A 147 -5.65 10.23 -2.30
N SER A 148 -6.86 9.77 -2.56
CA SER A 148 -8.04 10.60 -2.74
C SER A 148 -9.17 10.18 -1.83
N ILE A 149 -10.06 11.13 -1.53
CA ILE A 149 -11.25 10.90 -0.73
C ILE A 149 -12.45 10.94 -1.64
N ASP A 150 -13.25 9.87 -1.63
CA ASP A 150 -14.49 9.77 -2.41
C ASP A 150 -15.59 10.60 -1.73
N LYS A 151 -15.91 11.75 -2.32
CA LYS A 151 -16.90 12.68 -1.80
C LYS A 151 -18.33 12.17 -1.90
N GLU A 152 -18.60 11.22 -2.77
CA GLU A 152 -19.95 10.66 -2.93
C GLU A 152 -20.34 9.79 -1.74
N VAL A 153 -19.34 9.16 -1.12
CA VAL A 153 -19.52 8.29 0.05
C VAL A 153 -19.42 9.08 1.36
N TYR A 154 -18.66 10.19 1.34
CA TYR A 154 -18.45 11.01 2.54
C TYR A 154 -19.59 11.98 2.77
N ARG A 155 -20.40 11.75 3.81
CA ARG A 155 -21.49 12.63 4.25
C ARG A 155 -21.27 13.05 5.69
N PRO A 156 -21.06 14.35 5.93
CA PRO A 156 -20.85 14.86 7.29
C PRO A 156 -22.13 14.82 8.11
N LEU A 157 -22.02 14.37 9.36
CA LEU A 157 -23.09 14.42 10.35
C LEU A 157 -23.44 15.86 10.76
N GLN A 158 -22.51 16.82 10.66
CA GLN A 158 -22.72 18.22 10.96
C GLN A 158 -22.29 19.11 9.78
N GLN A 159 -23.17 20.00 9.34
CA GLN A 159 -22.81 21.04 8.36
C GLN A 159 -22.00 22.13 9.07
N GLY A 160 -20.83 22.49 8.53
CA GLY A 160 -19.98 23.56 9.06
C GLY A 160 -18.80 23.10 9.91
N ASP A 161 -18.46 21.81 9.93
CA ASP A 161 -17.22 21.32 10.54
C ASP A 161 -16.01 21.82 9.72
N PRO A 162 -15.07 22.56 10.34
CA PRO A 162 -13.87 23.06 9.64
C PRO A 162 -13.02 21.98 8.99
N ILE A 163 -13.01 20.77 9.58
CA ILE A 163 -12.29 19.61 9.01
C ILE A 163 -12.93 19.20 7.67
N ILE A 164 -14.23 19.32 7.54
CA ILE A 164 -14.98 19.00 6.34
C ILE A 164 -14.69 19.98 5.22
N GLU A 165 -14.61 21.28 5.52
CA GLU A 165 -14.25 22.29 4.52
C GLU A 165 -12.81 22.10 4.01
N LEU A 166 -11.90 21.70 4.88
CA LEU A 166 -10.53 21.37 4.52
C LEU A 166 -10.42 20.12 3.64
N LEU A 167 -11.21 19.08 3.93
CA LEU A 167 -11.29 17.87 3.11
C LEU A 167 -11.97 18.12 1.76
N LYS A 168 -12.91 19.06 1.69
CA LYS A 168 -13.56 19.46 0.42
C LYS A 168 -12.60 20.17 -0.54
N ASN A 169 -11.64 20.91 0.01
CA ASN A 169 -10.70 21.69 -0.79
C ASN A 169 -9.48 20.88 -1.24
N ASN A 170 -9.14 19.81 -0.52
CA ASN A 170 -8.00 18.93 -0.82
C ASN A 170 -8.48 17.56 -1.30
N GLU A 171 -8.66 17.42 -2.62
CA GLU A 171 -9.28 16.22 -3.22
C GLU A 171 -8.32 15.04 -3.37
N SER A 172 -7.04 15.31 -3.52
CA SER A 172 -6.04 14.26 -3.68
C SER A 172 -4.66 14.71 -3.21
N PHE A 173 -3.91 13.77 -2.66
CA PHE A 173 -2.53 13.97 -2.24
C PHE A 173 -1.63 13.02 -3.01
N MET A 174 -0.60 13.55 -3.65
CA MET A 174 0.40 12.78 -4.36
C MET A 174 1.68 12.72 -3.56
N ASN A 175 2.06 11.51 -3.13
CA ASN A 175 3.26 11.24 -2.37
C ASN A 175 4.26 10.45 -3.22
N LEU A 176 5.55 10.76 -3.04
CA LEU A 176 6.62 9.93 -3.59
C LEU A 176 6.82 8.71 -2.71
N ASP A 177 7.02 7.55 -3.33
CA ASP A 177 7.20 6.27 -2.64
C ASP A 177 8.55 5.65 -3.04
N PHE A 178 9.37 5.30 -2.04
CA PHE A 178 10.64 4.60 -2.22
C PHE A 178 10.64 3.31 -1.41
N ASN A 179 11.02 2.24 -2.07
CA ASN A 179 11.10 0.92 -1.46
C ASN A 179 12.44 0.27 -1.75
N VAL A 180 12.96 -0.47 -0.79
CA VAL A 180 14.16 -1.30 -0.95
C VAL A 180 13.88 -2.72 -0.49
N GLY A 181 14.58 -3.69 -1.04
CA GLY A 181 14.36 -5.07 -0.68
C GLY A 181 15.50 -6.00 -1.03
N LEU A 182 15.62 -7.02 -0.23
CA LEU A 182 16.48 -8.18 -0.45
C LEU A 182 15.59 -9.40 -0.62
N TYR A 183 15.86 -10.19 -1.64
CA TYR A 183 15.09 -11.39 -1.92
C TYR A 183 16.04 -12.54 -2.29
N TYR A 184 16.06 -13.58 -1.47
CA TYR A 184 16.84 -14.78 -1.73
C TYR A 184 15.92 -15.93 -2.09
N LYS A 185 16.19 -16.57 -3.21
CA LYS A 185 15.46 -17.74 -3.68
C LYS A 185 16.39 -18.91 -3.91
N ALA A 186 16.10 -20.00 -3.20
CA ALA A 186 16.69 -21.33 -3.37
C ALA A 186 15.68 -22.25 -4.09
N PRO A 187 16.09 -23.46 -4.53
CA PRO A 187 15.18 -24.39 -5.20
C PRO A 187 13.95 -24.80 -4.36
N THR A 188 14.10 -24.84 -3.04
CA THR A 188 13.08 -25.35 -2.11
C THR A 188 12.42 -24.29 -1.26
N PHE A 189 13.02 -23.08 -1.13
CA PHE A 189 12.47 -22.00 -0.29
C PHE A 189 12.87 -20.63 -0.82
N TYR A 190 12.18 -19.62 -0.35
CA TYR A 190 12.56 -18.22 -0.55
C TYR A 190 12.43 -17.44 0.76
N VAL A 191 13.26 -16.41 0.90
CA VAL A 191 13.25 -15.48 2.03
C VAL A 191 13.39 -14.07 1.50
N GLY A 192 12.59 -13.15 2.01
CA GLY A 192 12.65 -11.74 1.63
C GLY A 192 12.65 -10.82 2.85
N LEU A 193 13.34 -9.72 2.70
CA LEU A 193 13.31 -8.58 3.62
C LEU A 193 13.08 -7.33 2.79
N SER A 194 12.12 -6.50 3.16
CA SER A 194 11.82 -5.25 2.47
C SER A 194 11.49 -4.15 3.46
N ALA A 195 11.82 -2.93 3.06
CA ALA A 195 11.35 -1.71 3.68
C ALA A 195 10.64 -0.88 2.61
N THR A 196 9.37 -0.59 2.87
CA THR A 196 8.49 0.11 1.94
C THR A 196 8.13 1.49 2.49
N GLN A 197 7.69 2.39 1.61
CA GLN A 197 7.21 3.72 1.97
C GLN A 197 8.26 4.57 2.72
N LEU A 198 9.53 4.48 2.32
CA LEU A 198 10.64 5.17 2.98
C LEU A 198 10.59 6.71 2.86
N ALA A 199 9.80 7.25 1.96
CA ALA A 199 9.73 8.67 1.66
C ALA A 199 8.29 9.23 1.64
N THR A 200 7.37 8.63 2.39
CA THR A 200 5.98 9.09 2.49
C THR A 200 5.81 10.53 2.98
N SER A 201 6.84 11.13 3.56
CA SER A 201 6.85 12.54 3.96
C SER A 201 7.09 13.53 2.81
N ILE A 202 7.51 13.03 1.63
CA ILE A 202 7.78 13.88 0.46
C ILE A 202 6.50 13.98 -0.37
N ARG A 203 5.80 15.12 -0.22
CA ARG A 203 4.62 15.44 -1.01
C ARG A 203 4.99 16.18 -2.28
N LEU A 204 4.40 15.77 -3.38
CA LEU A 204 4.59 16.41 -4.69
C LEU A 204 3.47 17.40 -5.02
N SER A 205 2.29 17.20 -4.45
CA SER A 205 1.12 18.06 -4.69
C SER A 205 0.15 17.99 -3.50
N GLY A 206 -0.47 19.13 -3.21
CA GLY A 206 -1.41 19.30 -2.10
C GLY A 206 -1.01 20.47 -1.20
N ASP A 207 -1.99 21.13 -0.56
CA ASP A 207 -1.72 22.22 0.37
C ASP A 207 -1.03 21.70 1.64
N ASN A 208 0.08 22.31 2.03
CA ASN A 208 0.91 21.90 3.15
C ASN A 208 0.28 22.14 4.54
N THR A 209 -0.91 22.71 4.60
CA THR A 209 -1.46 23.26 5.85
C THR A 209 -2.28 22.26 6.66
N VAL A 210 -2.75 21.16 6.05
CA VAL A 210 -3.60 20.22 6.80
C VAL A 210 -3.39 18.78 6.37
N LEU A 211 -2.62 18.07 7.18
CA LEU A 211 -2.81 16.64 7.31
C LEU A 211 -3.45 16.34 8.64
N PRO A 212 -4.48 15.54 8.65
CA PRO A 212 -4.68 14.72 9.84
C PRO A 212 -3.43 13.85 9.98
N GLN A 213 -2.57 14.16 10.92
CA GLN A 213 -1.67 13.17 11.50
C GLN A 213 -2.56 11.96 11.80
N PRO A 214 -2.12 10.73 11.53
CA PRO A 214 -2.88 9.57 11.94
C PRO A 214 -3.22 9.75 13.42
N TYR A 215 -4.48 9.60 13.75
CA TYR A 215 -5.05 9.85 15.07
C TYR A 215 -4.53 8.84 16.12
N PHE A 216 -3.22 8.85 16.38
CA PHE A 216 -2.59 8.18 17.51
C PHE A 216 -1.51 9.08 18.10
N SER A 217 -1.95 10.19 18.66
CA SER A 217 -1.20 10.85 19.73
C SER A 217 -1.61 10.14 21.02
N PRO A 218 -0.71 9.50 21.77
CA PRO A 218 -1.01 9.07 23.12
C PRO A 218 -1.29 10.33 23.94
N ARG A 219 -2.49 10.46 24.44
CA ARG A 219 -2.83 11.49 25.43
C ARG A 219 -1.95 11.24 26.65
N SER A 220 -1.12 12.20 26.97
CA SER A 220 -0.46 12.35 28.27
C SER A 220 -1.46 12.39 29.43
#